data_ac0ba91bd86c3ac8631729259c40b06d
#
_entry.id   ac0ba91bd86c3ac8631729259c40b06d
#
_cell.length_a   1.000
_cell.length_b   1.000
_cell.length_c   1.000
_cell.angle_alpha   90.00
_cell.angle_beta   90.00
_cell.angle_gamma   90.00
#
_symmetry.space_group_name_H-M   'P 1'
#
loop_
_entity.id
_entity.type
_entity.pdbx_description
1 polymer ?
#
loop_
_entity_poly.entity_id
_entity_poly.type
_entity_poly.pdbx_seq_one_letter_code
_entity_poly.pdbx_strand_id
1 'polypeptide(L)'
;MNRQLITLATLIVLELFSTVSVQAADLIRIGILGIDNYGSVAYTEFLNKPHAEGVFEGMRVVAAYPIGSDDYPESKTLGDKWKDQLSKMYQTPKDPKDAVPPIDWVDSLDELLKRVDCVMIFSLDARLHRKQAESVLRAGKKLFIGRPLASSPEDAVAIMKLAAETKTPCWSGSQHRFSTGFAGMVNHPEVGKVIGCDVYGGWDPKTPEVDKFWLPLHSLETLYTIMGGPGVVSVTCASTPTTESITATWKDGRVGTYRGIKEGAVKYSATVFGDKGVSTAGIYGHGIPVMGVVPTNDEYVGYKPLATEIAKFFKTGQVPVQPGETLEIFALMQAAEESKAKGGAVVPLKNLWETK
;
A
#
# COMPACT_ATOMS: atom_id res chain seq x y z
N MET A 1 -16.79 80.68 43.40
CA MET A 1 -17.80 79.92 42.68
C MET A 1 -17.16 79.44 41.39
N ASN A 2 -16.57 78.26 41.38
CA ASN A 2 -15.91 77.67 40.20
C ASN A 2 -16.65 76.40 39.83
N ARG A 3 -17.24 76.43 38.62
CA ARG A 3 -17.82 75.26 37.99
C ARG A 3 -16.73 74.53 37.19
N GLN A 4 -16.39 73.36 37.60
CA GLN A 4 -15.54 72.46 36.82
C GLN A 4 -16.42 71.69 35.82
N LEU A 5 -16.05 71.80 34.52
CA LEU A 5 -16.58 71.02 33.44
C LEU A 5 -15.83 69.67 33.42
N ILE A 6 -16.54 68.58 33.60
CA ILE A 6 -16.03 67.22 33.40
C ILE A 6 -16.34 66.85 31.94
N THR A 7 -15.27 66.73 31.14
CA THR A 7 -15.33 66.23 29.76
C THR A 7 -15.24 64.70 29.80
N LEU A 8 -16.28 64.01 29.42
CA LEU A 8 -16.34 62.56 29.29
C LEU A 8 -15.73 62.16 27.92
N ALA A 9 -14.52 61.58 27.95
CA ALA A 9 -13.93 61.03 26.74
C ALA A 9 -14.42 59.59 26.58
N THR A 10 -15.26 59.36 25.58
CA THR A 10 -15.69 58.01 25.18
C THR A 10 -14.61 57.36 24.33
N LEU A 11 -13.93 56.35 24.88
CA LEU A 11 -13.01 55.53 24.15
C LEU A 11 -13.80 54.52 23.29
N ILE A 12 -13.81 54.70 21.99
CA ILE A 12 -14.29 53.66 21.05
C ILE A 12 -13.15 52.69 20.80
N VAL A 13 -13.25 51.51 21.40
CA VAL A 13 -12.37 50.39 21.06
C VAL A 13 -12.89 49.72 19.82
N LEU A 14 -12.26 50.00 18.68
CA LEU A 14 -12.50 49.26 17.41
C LEU A 14 -11.80 47.88 17.55
N GLU A 15 -12.54 46.84 17.87
CA GLU A 15 -12.08 45.47 17.72
C GLU A 15 -11.97 45.13 16.22
N LEU A 16 -10.76 45.13 15.71
CA LEU A 16 -10.42 44.56 14.41
C LEU A 16 -10.54 43.04 14.48
N PHE A 17 -11.73 42.51 14.21
CA PHE A 17 -11.85 41.09 13.90
C PHE A 17 -11.12 40.84 12.57
N SER A 18 -9.88 40.40 12.64
CA SER A 18 -9.19 39.76 11.52
C SER A 18 -9.93 38.47 11.22
N THR A 19 -10.82 38.46 10.26
CA THR A 19 -11.33 37.22 9.68
C THR A 19 -10.16 36.52 9.00
N VAL A 20 -9.56 35.58 9.71
CA VAL A 20 -8.66 34.60 9.09
C VAL A 20 -9.54 33.81 8.12
N SER A 21 -9.51 34.19 6.86
CA SER A 21 -10.06 33.40 5.79
C SER A 21 -9.25 32.09 5.77
N VAL A 22 -9.80 31.04 6.34
CA VAL A 22 -9.31 29.70 6.14
C VAL A 22 -9.55 29.40 4.67
N GLN A 23 -8.55 29.63 3.85
CA GLN A 23 -8.58 29.24 2.44
C GLN A 23 -8.80 27.73 2.41
N ALA A 24 -9.92 27.31 1.81
CA ALA A 24 -10.18 25.88 1.63
C ALA A 24 -8.95 25.27 0.96
N ALA A 25 -8.34 24.31 1.60
CA ALA A 25 -7.17 23.64 1.04
C ALA A 25 -7.54 23.12 -0.34
N ASP A 26 -6.69 23.42 -1.34
CA ASP A 26 -6.93 22.98 -2.72
C ASP A 26 -7.10 21.45 -2.74
N LEU A 27 -8.09 20.98 -3.49
CA LEU A 27 -8.37 19.56 -3.65
C LEU A 27 -7.14 18.83 -4.23
N ILE A 28 -6.64 17.84 -3.54
CA ILE A 28 -5.62 16.91 -4.09
C ILE A 28 -6.32 16.02 -5.11
N ARG A 29 -5.97 16.19 -6.38
CA ARG A 29 -6.53 15.47 -7.51
C ARG A 29 -5.71 14.20 -7.75
N ILE A 30 -6.34 13.04 -7.64
CA ILE A 30 -5.70 11.74 -7.78
C ILE A 30 -6.11 11.13 -9.12
N GLY A 31 -5.15 10.56 -9.84
CA GLY A 31 -5.35 9.79 -11.06
C GLY A 31 -5.16 8.30 -10.83
N ILE A 32 -5.89 7.50 -11.60
CA ILE A 32 -5.67 6.04 -11.66
C ILE A 32 -5.13 5.69 -13.04
N LEU A 33 -4.03 4.94 -13.06
CA LEU A 33 -3.40 4.37 -14.24
C LEU A 33 -3.50 2.85 -14.19
N GLY A 34 -4.24 2.25 -15.14
CA GLY A 34 -4.68 0.85 -15.07
C GLY A 34 -5.80 0.65 -14.04
N ILE A 35 -6.80 -0.12 -14.38
CA ILE A 35 -7.96 -0.36 -13.51
C ILE A 35 -8.38 -1.83 -13.42
N ASP A 36 -7.61 -2.71 -14.02
CA ASP A 36 -7.87 -4.15 -14.09
C ASP A 36 -7.57 -4.91 -12.79
N ASN A 37 -7.11 -4.20 -11.75
CA ASN A 37 -6.94 -4.69 -10.39
C ASN A 37 -8.02 -4.10 -9.46
N TYR A 38 -8.59 -4.92 -8.58
CA TYR A 38 -9.62 -4.49 -7.61
C TYR A 38 -9.17 -3.34 -6.69
N GLY A 39 -7.89 -3.16 -6.48
CA GLY A 39 -7.35 -2.01 -5.73
C GLY A 39 -7.84 -0.65 -6.27
N SER A 40 -8.08 -0.55 -7.59
CA SER A 40 -8.64 0.65 -8.21
C SER A 40 -9.99 1.04 -7.61
N VAL A 41 -10.85 0.06 -7.35
CA VAL A 41 -12.17 0.26 -6.73
C VAL A 41 -12.05 0.44 -5.22
N ALA A 42 -11.35 -0.48 -4.57
CA ALA A 42 -11.29 -0.55 -3.10
C ALA A 42 -10.72 0.73 -2.46
N TYR A 43 -9.70 1.34 -3.05
CA TYR A 43 -9.13 2.59 -2.51
C TYR A 43 -9.92 3.82 -2.94
N THR A 44 -10.49 3.83 -4.15
CA THR A 44 -11.36 4.92 -4.61
C THR A 44 -12.60 5.06 -3.72
N GLU A 45 -13.13 3.95 -3.21
CA GLU A 45 -14.28 3.97 -2.30
C GLU A 45 -14.02 4.83 -1.06
N PHE A 46 -12.82 4.80 -0.47
CA PHE A 46 -12.44 5.65 0.66
C PHE A 46 -12.15 7.09 0.22
N LEU A 47 -11.46 7.27 -0.90
CA LEU A 47 -11.00 8.57 -1.38
C LEU A 47 -12.15 9.43 -1.96
N ASN A 48 -13.18 8.79 -2.53
CA ASN A 48 -14.34 9.46 -3.12
C ASN A 48 -15.59 9.38 -2.23
N LYS A 49 -15.46 8.88 -0.98
CA LYS A 49 -16.61 8.81 -0.07
C LYS A 49 -17.20 10.20 0.13
N PRO A 50 -18.53 10.39 -0.01
CA PRO A 50 -19.19 11.66 0.30
C PRO A 50 -18.84 12.11 1.71
N HIS A 51 -18.60 13.41 1.89
CA HIS A 51 -18.21 14.00 3.16
C HIS A 51 -17.05 13.29 3.86
N ALA A 52 -16.03 12.89 3.06
CA ALA A 52 -14.84 12.27 3.60
C ALA A 52 -14.19 13.15 4.67
N GLU A 53 -13.88 12.57 5.82
CA GLU A 53 -13.34 13.26 6.98
C GLU A 53 -11.91 12.82 7.29
N GLY A 54 -11.22 13.60 8.10
CA GLY A 54 -9.90 13.27 8.63
C GLY A 54 -8.84 13.17 7.54
N VAL A 55 -8.19 12.02 7.42
CA VAL A 55 -7.10 11.84 6.46
C VAL A 55 -7.56 11.90 5.00
N PHE A 56 -8.81 11.55 4.73
CA PHE A 56 -9.38 11.51 3.37
C PHE A 56 -9.97 12.85 2.91
N GLU A 57 -10.13 13.79 3.83
CA GLU A 57 -10.65 15.12 3.51
C GLU A 57 -9.73 15.87 2.53
N GLY A 58 -10.32 16.59 1.58
CA GLY A 58 -9.62 17.43 0.62
C GLY A 58 -8.87 16.66 -0.47
N MET A 59 -9.25 15.41 -0.76
CA MET A 59 -8.68 14.63 -1.86
C MET A 59 -9.76 13.83 -2.59
N ARG A 60 -9.50 13.52 -3.86
CA ARG A 60 -10.42 12.72 -4.67
C ARG A 60 -9.74 12.13 -5.89
N VAL A 61 -10.15 10.93 -6.28
CA VAL A 61 -9.89 10.38 -7.61
C VAL A 61 -10.75 11.12 -8.61
N VAL A 62 -10.12 11.83 -9.53
CA VAL A 62 -10.81 12.72 -10.50
C VAL A 62 -10.71 12.22 -11.94
N ALA A 63 -9.69 11.42 -12.26
CA ALA A 63 -9.48 10.91 -13.61
C ALA A 63 -8.88 9.50 -13.59
N ALA A 64 -9.14 8.71 -14.63
CA ALA A 64 -8.57 7.39 -14.80
C ALA A 64 -8.25 7.08 -16.27
N TYR A 65 -7.08 6.47 -16.50
CA TYR A 65 -6.71 5.89 -17.79
C TYR A 65 -6.81 4.37 -17.70
N PRO A 66 -7.83 3.74 -18.33
CA PRO A 66 -8.15 2.33 -18.17
C PRO A 66 -7.31 1.44 -19.09
N ILE A 67 -5.99 1.60 -19.04
CA ILE A 67 -5.06 0.75 -19.79
C ILE A 67 -4.95 -0.62 -19.11
N GLY A 68 -4.94 -1.68 -19.90
CA GLY A 68 -4.68 -3.06 -19.49
C GLY A 68 -3.54 -3.68 -20.28
N SER A 69 -3.39 -5.00 -20.18
CA SER A 69 -2.39 -5.81 -20.88
C SER A 69 -3.08 -6.78 -21.83
N ASP A 70 -2.67 -6.77 -23.10
CA ASP A 70 -3.13 -7.75 -24.10
C ASP A 70 -2.58 -9.16 -23.81
N ASP A 71 -1.45 -9.26 -23.14
CA ASP A 71 -0.82 -10.52 -22.74
C ASP A 71 -1.46 -11.16 -21.51
N TYR A 72 -2.37 -10.46 -20.83
CA TYR A 72 -3.04 -10.93 -19.64
C TYR A 72 -4.53 -11.16 -19.91
N PRO A 73 -4.96 -12.43 -20.11
CA PRO A 73 -6.32 -12.72 -20.62
C PRO A 73 -7.46 -12.10 -19.82
N GLU A 74 -7.26 -11.94 -18.49
CA GLU A 74 -8.27 -11.42 -17.58
C GLU A 74 -8.31 -9.89 -17.52
N SER A 75 -7.25 -9.21 -17.99
CA SER A 75 -7.09 -7.77 -17.89
C SER A 75 -8.28 -7.01 -18.46
N LYS A 76 -8.72 -7.37 -19.69
CA LYS A 76 -9.85 -6.71 -20.33
C LYS A 76 -11.15 -6.91 -19.56
N THR A 77 -11.47 -8.15 -19.17
CA THR A 77 -12.71 -8.47 -18.46
C THR A 77 -12.78 -7.79 -17.10
N LEU A 78 -11.66 -7.78 -16.37
CA LEU A 78 -11.56 -7.10 -15.08
C LEU A 78 -11.60 -5.59 -15.24
N GLY A 79 -10.93 -5.05 -16.27
CA GLY A 79 -10.95 -3.63 -16.59
C GLY A 79 -12.37 -3.13 -16.88
N ASP A 80 -13.12 -3.82 -17.71
CA ASP A 80 -14.52 -3.48 -18.02
C ASP A 80 -15.40 -3.54 -16.75
N LYS A 81 -15.25 -4.59 -15.94
CA LYS A 81 -15.98 -4.76 -14.68
C LYS A 81 -15.72 -3.62 -13.69
N TRP A 82 -14.45 -3.29 -13.48
CA TRP A 82 -14.09 -2.26 -12.50
C TRP A 82 -14.37 -0.85 -13.02
N LYS A 83 -14.29 -0.62 -14.35
CA LYS A 83 -14.74 0.63 -14.97
C LYS A 83 -16.21 0.88 -14.72
N ASP A 84 -17.06 -0.12 -14.89
CA ASP A 84 -18.49 -0.03 -14.62
C ASP A 84 -18.76 0.32 -13.15
N GLN A 85 -18.08 -0.37 -12.21
CA GLN A 85 -18.23 -0.11 -10.78
C GLN A 85 -17.76 1.28 -10.38
N LEU A 86 -16.59 1.71 -10.86
CA LEU A 86 -16.07 3.07 -10.61
C LEU A 86 -16.98 4.15 -11.19
N SER A 87 -17.55 3.94 -12.38
CA SER A 87 -18.46 4.89 -13.03
C SER A 87 -19.77 5.08 -12.27
N LYS A 88 -20.21 4.06 -11.53
CA LYS A 88 -21.44 4.09 -10.73
C LYS A 88 -21.24 4.53 -9.28
N MET A 89 -19.98 4.56 -8.83
CA MET A 89 -19.62 4.85 -7.44
C MET A 89 -20.13 6.25 -7.04
N TYR A 90 -21.02 6.32 -6.03
CA TYR A 90 -21.61 7.56 -5.49
C TYR A 90 -22.35 8.45 -6.50
N GLN A 91 -22.78 7.91 -7.67
CA GLN A 91 -23.50 8.69 -8.69
C GLN A 91 -25.01 8.81 -8.42
N THR A 92 -25.59 7.85 -7.70
CA THR A 92 -27.02 7.82 -7.36
C THR A 92 -27.22 7.66 -5.86
N PRO A 93 -26.77 8.63 -5.04
CA PRO A 93 -26.95 8.56 -3.60
C PRO A 93 -28.41 8.78 -3.22
N LYS A 94 -28.81 8.35 -2.02
CA LYS A 94 -30.17 8.59 -1.48
C LYS A 94 -30.42 10.09 -1.25
N ASP A 95 -29.42 10.82 -0.77
CA ASP A 95 -29.44 12.29 -0.69
C ASP A 95 -28.63 12.85 -1.85
N PRO A 96 -29.21 13.74 -2.69
CA PRO A 96 -28.47 14.40 -3.77
C PRO A 96 -27.21 15.18 -3.33
N LYS A 97 -27.14 15.58 -2.05
CA LYS A 97 -25.96 16.24 -1.48
C LYS A 97 -24.74 15.32 -1.38
N ASP A 98 -24.97 14.01 -1.38
CA ASP A 98 -23.92 12.99 -1.32
C ASP A 98 -23.40 12.61 -2.71
N ALA A 99 -23.90 13.25 -3.78
CA ALA A 99 -23.41 13.02 -5.13
C ALA A 99 -21.96 13.49 -5.28
N VAL A 100 -21.10 12.61 -5.75
CA VAL A 100 -19.69 12.90 -6.03
C VAL A 100 -19.55 13.12 -7.54
N PRO A 101 -18.79 14.13 -8.00
CA PRO A 101 -18.52 14.30 -9.42
C PRO A 101 -17.92 13.02 -10.03
N PRO A 102 -18.34 12.64 -11.25
CA PRO A 102 -17.85 11.42 -11.89
C PRO A 102 -16.35 11.46 -12.12
N ILE A 103 -15.75 10.29 -12.28
CA ILE A 103 -14.35 10.14 -12.68
C ILE A 103 -14.27 10.38 -14.19
N ASP A 104 -13.37 11.25 -14.62
CA ASP A 104 -13.09 11.48 -16.03
C ASP A 104 -12.29 10.31 -16.61
N TRP A 105 -12.81 9.69 -17.65
CA TRP A 105 -12.09 8.65 -18.40
C TRP A 105 -11.27 9.32 -19.49
N VAL A 106 -9.95 9.08 -19.45
CA VAL A 106 -9.02 9.66 -20.44
C VAL A 106 -8.42 8.58 -21.32
N ASP A 107 -7.95 8.95 -22.52
CA ASP A 107 -7.46 8.01 -23.53
C ASP A 107 -5.93 7.95 -23.60
N SER A 108 -5.24 8.73 -22.76
CA SER A 108 -3.78 8.72 -22.72
C SER A 108 -3.23 9.06 -21.33
N LEU A 109 -2.01 8.60 -21.07
CA LEU A 109 -1.27 8.93 -19.86
C LEU A 109 -0.96 10.44 -19.77
N ASP A 110 -0.61 11.06 -20.88
CA ASP A 110 -0.33 12.50 -20.94
C ASP A 110 -1.55 13.35 -20.55
N GLU A 111 -2.73 12.92 -20.96
CA GLU A 111 -3.98 13.56 -20.56
C GLU A 111 -4.26 13.37 -19.05
N LEU A 112 -4.05 12.17 -18.54
CA LEU A 112 -4.16 11.90 -17.10
C LEU A 112 -3.24 12.81 -16.30
N LEU A 113 -1.96 12.88 -16.64
CA LEU A 113 -0.94 13.64 -15.91
C LEU A 113 -1.21 15.15 -15.87
N LYS A 114 -1.90 15.71 -16.88
CA LYS A 114 -2.31 17.12 -16.90
C LYS A 114 -3.44 17.44 -15.89
N ARG A 115 -4.22 16.44 -15.51
CA ARG A 115 -5.44 16.63 -14.68
C ARG A 115 -5.20 16.39 -13.19
N VAL A 116 -4.08 15.75 -12.80
CA VAL A 116 -3.88 15.20 -11.45
C VAL A 116 -2.61 15.68 -10.77
N ASP A 117 -2.59 15.60 -9.46
CA ASP A 117 -1.45 15.95 -8.60
C ASP A 117 -0.67 14.71 -8.13
N CYS A 118 -1.38 13.58 -8.03
CA CYS A 118 -0.85 12.28 -7.59
C CYS A 118 -1.41 11.17 -8.47
N VAL A 119 -0.70 10.04 -8.53
CA VAL A 119 -1.13 8.87 -9.34
C VAL A 119 -1.08 7.59 -8.52
N MET A 120 -2.08 6.73 -8.72
CA MET A 120 -2.08 5.33 -8.29
C MET A 120 -2.01 4.43 -9.53
N ILE A 121 -1.06 3.50 -9.57
CA ILE A 121 -0.98 2.46 -10.63
C ILE A 121 -1.66 1.20 -10.10
N PHE A 122 -2.63 0.70 -10.86
CA PHE A 122 -3.36 -0.54 -10.59
C PHE A 122 -3.46 -1.46 -11.81
N SER A 123 -2.50 -1.37 -12.73
CA SER A 123 -2.38 -2.38 -13.78
C SER A 123 -2.12 -3.75 -13.16
N LEU A 124 -2.86 -4.77 -13.61
CA LEU A 124 -2.72 -6.13 -13.12
C LEU A 124 -1.36 -6.72 -13.54
N ASP A 125 -0.94 -6.42 -14.77
CA ASP A 125 0.35 -6.85 -15.31
C ASP A 125 1.50 -5.96 -14.79
N ALA A 126 2.25 -6.47 -13.84
CA ALA A 126 3.36 -5.76 -13.23
C ALA A 126 4.54 -5.46 -14.18
N ARG A 127 4.60 -6.10 -15.37
CA ARG A 127 5.59 -5.77 -16.43
C ARG A 127 5.40 -4.35 -16.96
N LEU A 128 4.19 -3.82 -16.88
CA LEU A 128 3.87 -2.45 -17.28
C LEU A 128 4.32 -1.40 -16.29
N HIS A 129 4.49 -1.76 -15.02
CA HIS A 129 4.69 -0.80 -13.93
C HIS A 129 5.93 0.07 -14.13
N ARG A 130 7.06 -0.49 -14.61
CA ARG A 130 8.28 0.30 -14.85
C ARG A 130 8.05 1.43 -15.84
N LYS A 131 7.48 1.12 -17.03
CA LYS A 131 7.21 2.12 -18.07
C LYS A 131 6.18 3.16 -17.60
N GLN A 132 5.15 2.72 -16.90
CA GLN A 132 4.12 3.58 -16.33
C GLN A 132 4.70 4.51 -15.25
N ALA A 133 5.47 3.96 -14.31
CA ALA A 133 6.12 4.71 -13.24
C ALA A 133 7.12 5.75 -13.81
N GLU A 134 7.88 5.40 -14.83
CA GLU A 134 8.82 6.33 -15.46
C GLU A 134 8.14 7.62 -15.91
N SER A 135 7.02 7.52 -16.62
CA SER A 135 6.29 8.68 -17.10
C SER A 135 5.73 9.53 -15.96
N VAL A 136 5.19 8.88 -14.92
CA VAL A 136 4.61 9.56 -13.75
C VAL A 136 5.68 10.28 -12.94
N LEU A 137 6.81 9.61 -12.68
CA LEU A 137 7.92 10.15 -11.87
C LEU A 137 8.61 11.33 -12.58
N ARG A 138 8.82 11.22 -13.92
CA ARG A 138 9.37 12.34 -14.72
C ARG A 138 8.43 13.55 -14.78
N ALA A 139 7.12 13.32 -14.66
CA ALA A 139 6.13 14.39 -14.53
C ALA A 139 6.06 15.00 -13.11
N GLY A 140 6.88 14.54 -12.16
CA GLY A 140 6.93 15.02 -10.78
C GLY A 140 5.66 14.70 -9.97
N LYS A 141 4.89 13.66 -10.34
CA LYS A 141 3.67 13.29 -9.63
C LYS A 141 3.97 12.23 -8.57
N LYS A 142 3.58 12.47 -7.30
CA LYS A 142 3.68 11.48 -6.23
C LYS A 142 2.99 10.18 -6.67
N LEU A 143 3.65 9.04 -6.44
CA LEU A 143 3.24 7.78 -7.03
C LEU A 143 3.06 6.68 -5.98
N PHE A 144 1.87 6.10 -5.94
CA PHE A 144 1.62 4.81 -5.29
C PHE A 144 1.44 3.74 -6.36
N ILE A 145 2.15 2.62 -6.21
CA ILE A 145 2.01 1.46 -7.10
C ILE A 145 1.37 0.33 -6.29
N GLY A 146 0.22 -0.14 -6.74
CA GLY A 146 -0.38 -1.38 -6.22
C GLY A 146 0.63 -2.52 -6.34
N ARG A 147 0.69 -3.38 -5.32
CA ARG A 147 1.63 -4.52 -5.34
C ARG A 147 1.41 -5.44 -6.55
N PRO A 148 2.49 -6.08 -7.04
CA PRO A 148 3.87 -5.84 -6.69
C PRO A 148 4.39 -4.51 -7.26
N LEU A 149 5.48 -3.98 -6.71
CA LEU A 149 6.11 -2.78 -7.27
C LEU A 149 6.48 -2.95 -8.74
N ALA A 150 6.98 -4.13 -9.08
CA ALA A 150 7.43 -4.51 -10.43
C ALA A 150 7.38 -6.02 -10.61
N SER A 151 7.60 -6.50 -11.83
CA SER A 151 7.67 -7.93 -12.18
C SER A 151 9.05 -8.55 -11.97
N SER A 152 10.09 -7.72 -11.75
CA SER A 152 11.47 -8.17 -11.55
C SER A 152 12.22 -7.30 -10.53
N PRO A 153 13.29 -7.84 -9.90
CA PRO A 153 14.16 -7.04 -9.04
C PRO A 153 14.82 -5.87 -9.79
N GLU A 154 15.21 -6.07 -11.04
CA GLU A 154 15.83 -5.06 -11.88
C GLU A 154 14.90 -3.87 -12.12
N ASP A 155 13.63 -4.14 -12.42
CA ASP A 155 12.62 -3.11 -12.63
C ASP A 155 12.25 -2.41 -11.32
N ALA A 156 12.19 -3.15 -10.21
CA ALA A 156 11.98 -2.56 -8.89
C ALA A 156 13.10 -1.56 -8.53
N VAL A 157 14.36 -1.94 -8.76
CA VAL A 157 15.52 -1.05 -8.58
C VAL A 157 15.43 0.16 -9.50
N ALA A 158 15.09 -0.03 -10.79
CA ALA A 158 14.99 1.05 -11.75
C ALA A 158 13.92 2.09 -11.35
N ILE A 159 12.75 1.63 -10.89
CA ILE A 159 11.68 2.51 -10.41
C ILE A 159 12.17 3.33 -9.19
N MET A 160 12.77 2.67 -8.20
CA MET A 160 13.20 3.36 -6.98
C MET A 160 14.38 4.31 -7.21
N LYS A 161 15.33 3.95 -8.10
CA LYS A 161 16.40 4.86 -8.51
C LYS A 161 15.85 6.09 -9.22
N LEU A 162 14.92 5.92 -10.16
CA LEU A 162 14.29 7.03 -10.85
C LEU A 162 13.50 7.94 -9.89
N ALA A 163 12.79 7.37 -8.93
CA ALA A 163 12.10 8.16 -7.91
C ALA A 163 13.07 9.05 -7.10
N ALA A 164 14.25 8.51 -6.76
CA ALA A 164 15.32 9.27 -6.09
C ALA A 164 15.92 10.37 -7.01
N GLU A 165 16.20 10.04 -8.26
CA GLU A 165 16.76 10.97 -9.26
C GLU A 165 15.82 12.15 -9.53
N THR A 166 14.53 11.87 -9.72
CA THR A 166 13.50 12.89 -9.96
C THR A 166 13.07 13.61 -8.69
N LYS A 167 13.51 13.15 -7.52
CA LYS A 167 13.04 13.62 -6.20
C LYS A 167 11.52 13.53 -6.05
N THR A 168 10.93 12.57 -6.73
CA THR A 168 9.48 12.32 -6.72
C THR A 168 9.17 11.12 -5.84
N PRO A 169 8.48 11.30 -4.71
CA PRO A 169 8.20 10.20 -3.80
C PRO A 169 7.36 9.09 -4.46
N CYS A 170 7.81 7.84 -4.26
CA CYS A 170 7.16 6.63 -4.78
C CYS A 170 7.24 5.51 -3.75
N TRP A 171 6.17 4.72 -3.62
CA TRP A 171 6.17 3.52 -2.81
C TRP A 171 5.12 2.50 -3.26
N SER A 172 5.25 1.30 -2.76
CA SER A 172 4.32 0.20 -2.95
C SER A 172 4.16 -0.58 -1.65
N GLY A 173 3.06 -1.28 -1.48
CA GLY A 173 2.86 -2.12 -0.31
C GLY A 173 1.55 -2.92 -0.35
N SER A 174 1.49 -3.94 0.48
CA SER A 174 0.32 -4.78 0.70
C SER A 174 -0.57 -4.22 1.80
N GLN A 175 -1.88 -4.38 1.66
CA GLN A 175 -2.83 -4.08 2.75
C GLN A 175 -2.57 -4.89 4.02
N HIS A 176 -1.96 -6.07 3.90
CA HIS A 176 -1.64 -6.91 5.06
C HIS A 176 -0.63 -6.25 6.00
N ARG A 177 0.30 -5.48 5.45
CA ARG A 177 1.30 -4.74 6.22
C ARG A 177 0.68 -3.83 7.29
N PHE A 178 -0.42 -3.19 6.96
CA PHE A 178 -1.08 -2.18 7.80
C PHE A 178 -2.30 -2.72 8.55
N SER A 179 -2.59 -4.00 8.41
CA SER A 179 -3.71 -4.59 9.11
C SER A 179 -3.49 -4.60 10.62
N THR A 180 -4.52 -4.29 11.38
CA THR A 180 -4.46 -4.25 12.84
C THR A 180 -4.03 -5.58 13.45
N GLY A 181 -4.40 -6.70 12.81
CA GLY A 181 -4.04 -8.04 13.26
C GLY A 181 -2.54 -8.30 13.17
N PHE A 182 -1.91 -8.02 12.04
CA PHE A 182 -0.48 -8.27 11.84
C PHE A 182 0.39 -7.16 12.43
N ALA A 183 0.08 -5.91 12.16
CA ALA A 183 0.83 -4.78 12.73
C ALA A 183 0.73 -4.74 14.27
N GLY A 184 -0.40 -5.15 14.83
CA GLY A 184 -0.62 -5.21 16.26
C GLY A 184 0.21 -6.25 17.02
N MET A 185 0.88 -7.18 16.29
CA MET A 185 1.75 -8.17 16.94
C MET A 185 3.11 -7.59 17.35
N VAL A 186 3.51 -6.48 16.76
CA VAL A 186 4.75 -5.78 17.14
C VAL A 186 4.59 -5.21 18.54
N ASN A 187 5.39 -5.72 19.49
CA ASN A 187 5.33 -5.35 20.92
C ASN A 187 3.96 -5.62 21.59
N HIS A 188 3.17 -6.58 21.08
CA HIS A 188 1.93 -6.98 21.72
C HIS A 188 2.18 -7.41 23.17
N PRO A 189 1.35 -6.99 24.17
CA PRO A 189 1.61 -7.26 25.59
C PRO A 189 1.78 -8.74 25.94
N GLU A 190 1.04 -9.62 25.27
CA GLU A 190 1.10 -11.09 25.47
C GLU A 190 2.26 -11.75 24.74
N VAL A 191 2.80 -11.13 23.69
CA VAL A 191 3.92 -11.65 22.89
C VAL A 191 5.25 -11.08 23.39
N GLY A 192 5.27 -9.81 23.74
CA GLY A 192 6.48 -9.09 24.09
C GLY A 192 7.35 -8.78 22.87
N LYS A 193 8.67 -8.85 23.02
CA LYS A 193 9.61 -8.65 21.92
C LYS A 193 9.57 -9.85 20.98
N VAL A 194 9.30 -9.61 19.69
CA VAL A 194 9.28 -10.66 18.67
C VAL A 194 10.68 -11.25 18.48
N ILE A 195 10.80 -12.57 18.64
CA ILE A 195 12.02 -13.35 18.44
C ILE A 195 11.97 -14.22 17.18
N GLY A 196 10.80 -14.41 16.59
CA GLY A 196 10.58 -15.13 15.34
C GLY A 196 9.13 -15.09 14.90
N CYS A 197 8.90 -15.51 13.66
CA CYS A 197 7.56 -15.52 13.10
C CYS A 197 7.45 -16.54 11.96
N ASP A 198 6.35 -17.31 11.94
CA ASP A 198 5.99 -18.20 10.84
C ASP A 198 4.74 -17.63 10.16
N VAL A 199 4.89 -17.19 8.92
CA VAL A 199 3.78 -16.65 8.10
C VAL A 199 3.39 -17.69 7.05
N TYR A 200 2.10 -17.78 6.75
CA TYR A 200 1.63 -18.56 5.63
C TYR A 200 0.56 -17.82 4.81
N GLY A 201 0.48 -18.17 3.52
CA GLY A 201 -0.45 -17.57 2.58
C GLY A 201 -0.42 -18.23 1.22
N GLY A 202 -1.17 -17.67 0.27
CA GLY A 202 -1.26 -18.25 -1.06
C GLY A 202 0.04 -18.14 -1.84
N TRP A 203 0.27 -19.17 -2.64
CA TRP A 203 1.22 -19.20 -3.74
C TRP A 203 0.51 -19.86 -4.91
N ASP A 204 0.22 -19.12 -5.98
CA ASP A 204 -0.45 -19.70 -7.12
C ASP A 204 0.58 -20.25 -8.14
N PRO A 205 0.71 -21.58 -8.27
CA PRO A 205 1.62 -22.17 -9.24
C PRO A 205 1.14 -22.03 -10.69
N LYS A 206 -0.12 -21.65 -10.89
CA LYS A 206 -0.72 -21.45 -12.21
C LYS A 206 -0.54 -20.02 -12.72
N THR A 207 -0.08 -19.14 -11.88
CA THR A 207 0.20 -17.76 -12.24
C THR A 207 1.33 -17.74 -13.26
N PRO A 208 1.20 -17.02 -14.39
CA PRO A 208 2.29 -16.86 -15.34
C PRO A 208 3.56 -16.39 -14.64
N GLU A 209 4.74 -16.66 -15.19
CA GLU A 209 6.02 -16.25 -14.58
C GLU A 209 6.08 -14.77 -14.19
N VAL A 210 5.25 -13.97 -14.81
CA VAL A 210 5.04 -12.54 -14.56
C VAL A 210 4.53 -12.23 -13.17
N ASP A 211 3.79 -13.17 -12.56
CA ASP A 211 3.10 -12.95 -11.29
C ASP A 211 3.74 -13.65 -10.10
N LYS A 212 4.98 -14.13 -10.24
CA LYS A 212 5.73 -14.79 -9.15
C LYS A 212 5.74 -13.98 -7.86
N PHE A 213 5.64 -12.66 -7.95
CA PHE A 213 5.63 -11.74 -6.81
C PHE A 213 4.24 -11.42 -6.28
N TRP A 214 3.18 -11.72 -7.02
CA TRP A 214 1.83 -11.24 -6.70
C TRP A 214 1.30 -11.78 -5.36
N LEU A 215 1.15 -13.08 -5.23
CA LEU A 215 0.61 -13.68 -4.01
C LEU A 215 1.63 -13.76 -2.86
N PRO A 216 2.89 -14.19 -3.09
CA PRO A 216 3.88 -14.27 -2.04
C PRO A 216 4.13 -12.93 -1.34
N LEU A 217 4.03 -11.82 -2.06
CA LEU A 217 4.32 -10.50 -1.52
C LEU A 217 3.43 -10.14 -0.33
N HIS A 218 2.17 -10.55 -0.31
CA HIS A 218 1.30 -10.34 0.85
C HIS A 218 1.89 -10.91 2.14
N SER A 219 2.35 -12.15 2.08
CA SER A 219 2.89 -12.85 3.25
C SER A 219 4.29 -12.37 3.60
N LEU A 220 5.12 -12.04 2.62
CA LEU A 220 6.44 -11.47 2.87
C LEU A 220 6.34 -10.07 3.50
N GLU A 221 5.43 -9.23 3.03
CA GLU A 221 5.14 -7.95 3.67
C GLU A 221 4.64 -8.12 5.11
N THR A 222 3.83 -9.15 5.37
CA THR A 222 3.40 -9.52 6.73
C THR A 222 4.60 -9.94 7.57
N LEU A 223 5.47 -10.79 7.04
CA LEU A 223 6.68 -11.25 7.71
C LEU A 223 7.57 -10.08 8.12
N TYR A 224 7.86 -9.16 7.19
CA TYR A 224 8.66 -7.97 7.47
C TYR A 224 7.99 -7.06 8.51
N THR A 225 6.67 -6.89 8.43
CA THR A 225 5.92 -6.11 9.42
C THR A 225 6.10 -6.67 10.83
N ILE A 226 5.88 -7.98 11.02
CA ILE A 226 5.96 -8.63 12.33
C ILE A 226 7.40 -8.67 12.83
N MET A 227 8.37 -8.96 11.95
CA MET A 227 9.80 -9.00 12.30
C MET A 227 10.41 -7.62 12.55
N GLY A 228 9.68 -6.53 12.24
CA GLY A 228 10.11 -5.14 12.49
C GLY A 228 11.01 -4.56 11.42
N GLY A 229 10.85 -4.99 10.17
CA GLY A 229 11.51 -4.39 8.99
C GLY A 229 12.72 -5.16 8.46
N PRO A 230 13.56 -4.48 7.67
CA PRO A 230 14.66 -5.09 6.93
C PRO A 230 15.80 -5.58 7.83
N GLY A 231 16.67 -6.38 7.26
CA GLY A 231 17.85 -6.89 7.93
C GLY A 231 18.12 -8.38 7.71
N VAL A 232 17.50 -8.96 6.69
CA VAL A 232 17.76 -10.34 6.27
C VAL A 232 19.19 -10.46 5.73
N VAL A 233 19.91 -11.50 6.16
CA VAL A 233 21.29 -11.78 5.73
C VAL A 233 21.41 -13.04 4.90
N SER A 234 20.49 -14.00 5.07
CA SER A 234 20.48 -15.24 4.29
C SER A 234 19.09 -15.85 4.18
N VAL A 235 18.92 -16.66 3.14
CA VAL A 235 17.65 -17.33 2.80
C VAL A 235 17.91 -18.79 2.45
N THR A 236 16.99 -19.67 2.86
CA THR A 236 16.84 -21.02 2.33
C THR A 236 15.44 -21.24 1.81
N CYS A 237 15.29 -22.11 0.81
CA CYS A 237 13.99 -22.42 0.21
C CYS A 237 13.87 -23.92 -0.08
N ALA A 238 12.82 -24.53 0.46
CA ALA A 238 12.37 -25.87 0.08
C ALA A 238 11.08 -25.76 -0.73
N SER A 239 11.01 -26.48 -1.86
CA SER A 239 9.86 -26.43 -2.78
C SER A 239 9.37 -27.83 -3.08
N THR A 240 8.07 -28.00 -3.07
CA THR A 240 7.34 -29.19 -3.50
C THR A 240 6.21 -28.82 -4.44
N PRO A 241 5.52 -29.78 -5.07
CA PRO A 241 4.34 -29.48 -5.88
C PRO A 241 3.24 -28.71 -5.12
N THR A 242 3.10 -28.93 -3.81
CA THR A 242 2.00 -28.40 -2.99
C THR A 242 2.39 -27.19 -2.13
N THR A 243 3.68 -26.92 -1.94
CA THR A 243 4.14 -25.86 -1.05
C THR A 243 5.50 -25.30 -1.44
N GLU A 244 5.70 -24.03 -1.09
CA GLU A 244 7.00 -23.36 -1.04
C GLU A 244 7.27 -22.99 0.41
N SER A 245 8.49 -23.26 0.92
CA SER A 245 8.87 -22.92 2.29
C SER A 245 10.16 -22.10 2.27
N ILE A 246 10.06 -20.83 2.57
CA ILE A 246 11.18 -19.89 2.63
C ILE A 246 11.52 -19.64 4.08
N THR A 247 12.79 -19.75 4.43
CA THR A 247 13.33 -19.37 5.75
C THR A 247 14.33 -18.25 5.57
N ALA A 248 14.12 -17.15 6.26
CA ALA A 248 15.00 -15.99 6.26
C ALA A 248 15.64 -15.79 7.64
N THR A 249 16.93 -15.50 7.66
CA THR A 249 17.69 -15.19 8.88
C THR A 249 18.02 -13.72 8.90
N TRP A 250 17.67 -13.05 9.99
CA TRP A 250 18.01 -11.64 10.24
C TRP A 250 19.42 -11.51 10.83
N LYS A 251 20.04 -10.34 10.64
CA LYS A 251 21.39 -10.03 11.15
C LYS A 251 21.55 -10.14 12.68
N ASP A 252 20.45 -10.06 13.41
CA ASP A 252 20.40 -10.19 14.86
C ASP A 252 20.15 -11.65 15.33
N GLY A 253 20.16 -12.60 14.38
CA GLY A 253 20.00 -14.04 14.63
C GLY A 253 18.56 -14.52 14.68
N ARG A 254 17.56 -13.62 14.59
CA ARG A 254 16.15 -14.02 14.50
C ARG A 254 15.87 -14.72 13.17
N VAL A 255 14.89 -15.62 13.21
CA VAL A 255 14.44 -16.39 12.05
C VAL A 255 12.96 -16.11 11.81
N GLY A 256 12.62 -15.94 10.54
CA GLY A 256 11.25 -15.86 10.09
C GLY A 256 11.01 -16.76 8.89
N THR A 257 9.83 -17.35 8.81
CA THR A 257 9.47 -18.26 7.73
C THR A 257 8.23 -17.79 6.96
N TYR A 258 8.20 -18.12 5.68
CA TYR A 258 7.00 -18.02 4.86
C TYR A 258 6.69 -19.37 4.23
N ARG A 259 5.46 -19.85 4.44
CA ARG A 259 4.91 -21.02 3.77
C ARG A 259 3.92 -20.59 2.70
N GLY A 260 4.30 -20.73 1.44
CA GLY A 260 3.43 -20.56 0.29
C GLY A 260 2.60 -21.81 0.03
N ILE A 261 1.27 -21.67 0.04
CA ILE A 261 0.30 -22.75 -0.20
C ILE A 261 -0.02 -22.77 -1.68
N LYS A 262 0.41 -23.80 -2.39
CA LYS A 262 0.19 -24.01 -3.82
C LYS A 262 -1.07 -24.83 -4.10
N GLU A 263 -1.46 -25.68 -3.15
CA GLU A 263 -2.62 -26.56 -3.29
C GLU A 263 -3.36 -26.66 -1.97
N GLY A 264 -4.69 -26.68 -2.04
CA GLY A 264 -5.57 -26.76 -0.88
C GLY A 264 -6.16 -25.43 -0.45
N ALA A 265 -6.61 -25.36 0.81
CA ALA A 265 -7.24 -24.16 1.35
C ALA A 265 -6.20 -23.09 1.66
N VAL A 266 -6.36 -21.91 1.06
CA VAL A 266 -5.49 -20.76 1.29
C VAL A 266 -6.06 -19.87 2.38
N LYS A 267 -5.24 -19.57 3.39
CA LYS A 267 -5.49 -18.55 4.40
C LYS A 267 -4.23 -17.72 4.61
N TYR A 268 -4.41 -16.48 5.02
CA TYR A 268 -3.29 -15.61 5.41
C TYR A 268 -3.26 -15.51 6.93
N SER A 269 -2.17 -15.97 7.54
CA SER A 269 -2.02 -15.96 8.99
C SER A 269 -0.54 -16.04 9.37
N ALA A 270 -0.27 -15.82 10.66
CA ALA A 270 1.06 -15.97 11.23
C ALA A 270 1.01 -16.60 12.62
N THR A 271 2.06 -17.32 12.99
CA THR A 271 2.40 -17.65 14.39
C THR A 271 3.59 -16.77 14.78
N VAL A 272 3.44 -16.01 15.85
CA VAL A 272 4.45 -15.05 16.31
C VAL A 272 5.02 -15.53 17.62
N PHE A 273 6.34 -15.65 17.68
CA PHE A 273 7.10 -16.08 18.85
C PHE A 273 7.72 -14.84 19.51
N GLY A 274 7.46 -14.63 20.76
CA GLY A 274 8.00 -13.52 21.54
C GLY A 274 8.66 -13.97 22.84
N ASP A 275 9.32 -13.06 23.50
CA ASP A 275 10.01 -13.32 24.78
C ASP A 275 9.05 -13.50 25.96
N LYS A 276 7.74 -13.19 25.80
CA LYS A 276 6.70 -13.41 26.81
C LYS A 276 5.71 -14.49 26.44
N GLY A 277 5.52 -14.78 25.17
CA GLY A 277 4.53 -15.76 24.74
C GLY A 277 4.52 -16.00 23.23
N VAL A 278 3.65 -16.94 22.84
CA VAL A 278 3.38 -17.29 21.43
C VAL A 278 1.92 -17.00 21.14
N SER A 279 1.65 -16.34 20.02
CA SER A 279 0.29 -16.01 19.60
C SER A 279 0.10 -16.18 18.10
N THR A 280 -1.15 -16.36 17.66
CA THR A 280 -1.51 -16.38 16.24
C THR A 280 -2.00 -15.01 15.82
N ALA A 281 -1.64 -14.60 14.62
CA ALA A 281 -2.13 -13.40 13.97
C ALA A 281 -2.86 -13.78 12.69
N GLY A 282 -4.02 -13.19 12.49
CA GLY A 282 -4.79 -13.37 11.29
C GLY A 282 -5.38 -12.06 10.82
N ILE A 283 -5.86 -12.06 9.61
CA ILE A 283 -6.49 -10.91 9.04
C ILE A 283 -7.46 -11.28 7.93
N TYR A 284 -8.36 -10.35 7.64
CA TYR A 284 -8.96 -10.29 6.34
C TYR A 284 -9.91 -11.43 6.04
N GLY A 285 -11.00 -11.61 6.74
CA GLY A 285 -12.04 -12.59 6.37
C GLY A 285 -11.57 -14.03 6.08
N HIS A 286 -10.30 -14.22 5.73
CA HIS A 286 -9.62 -15.49 5.53
C HIS A 286 -8.71 -15.86 6.70
N GLY A 287 -8.52 -14.95 7.64
CA GLY A 287 -7.60 -15.09 8.75
C GLY A 287 -8.24 -15.74 9.97
N ILE A 288 -7.36 -16.13 10.89
CA ILE A 288 -7.72 -16.52 12.24
C ILE A 288 -7.72 -15.23 13.07
N PRO A 289 -8.75 -14.95 13.87
CA PRO A 289 -8.75 -13.78 14.76
C PRO A 289 -7.49 -13.77 15.62
N VAL A 290 -6.90 -12.60 15.79
CA VAL A 290 -5.74 -12.43 16.67
C VAL A 290 -6.20 -12.60 18.11
N MET A 291 -5.57 -13.50 18.87
CA MET A 291 -5.82 -13.60 20.29
C MET A 291 -5.32 -12.33 20.98
N GLY A 292 -6.14 -11.73 21.83
CA GLY A 292 -5.82 -10.51 22.57
C GLY A 292 -6.00 -9.19 21.80
N VAL A 293 -6.17 -9.22 20.48
CA VAL A 293 -6.51 -8.04 19.66
C VAL A 293 -7.84 -8.29 18.96
N VAL A 294 -8.92 -7.97 19.64
CA VAL A 294 -10.26 -8.03 19.04
C VAL A 294 -10.47 -6.77 18.21
N PRO A 295 -10.87 -6.85 16.93
CA PRO A 295 -11.35 -5.68 16.21
C PRO A 295 -12.48 -5.04 17.03
N THR A 296 -12.38 -3.75 17.28
CA THR A 296 -13.34 -3.03 18.12
C THR A 296 -14.73 -2.93 17.51
N ASN A 297 -14.88 -3.25 16.23
CA ASN A 297 -16.14 -3.31 15.49
C ASN A 297 -16.09 -4.49 14.53
N ASP A 298 -17.20 -5.14 14.29
CA ASP A 298 -17.38 -6.20 13.28
C ASP A 298 -17.15 -5.71 11.84
N GLU A 299 -16.62 -4.49 11.65
CA GLU A 299 -16.32 -3.92 10.36
C GLU A 299 -15.06 -4.54 9.76
N TYR A 300 -15.23 -5.12 8.60
CA TYR A 300 -14.15 -5.51 7.72
C TYR A 300 -13.39 -4.27 7.23
N VAL A 301 -12.27 -3.99 7.83
CA VAL A 301 -11.42 -2.83 7.50
C VAL A 301 -10.25 -3.14 6.56
N GLY A 302 -10.30 -4.26 5.82
CA GLY A 302 -9.17 -4.82 5.09
C GLY A 302 -8.38 -3.85 4.21
N TYR A 303 -9.04 -2.94 3.49
CA TYR A 303 -8.36 -1.96 2.64
C TYR A 303 -8.16 -0.59 3.32
N LYS A 304 -8.95 -0.25 4.35
CA LYS A 304 -8.92 1.07 4.99
C LYS A 304 -7.54 1.46 5.56
N PRO A 305 -6.80 0.57 6.25
CA PRO A 305 -5.48 0.95 6.77
C PRO A 305 -4.50 1.36 5.67
N LEU A 306 -4.44 0.62 4.56
CA LEU A 306 -3.58 1.00 3.43
C LEU A 306 -4.11 2.26 2.72
N ALA A 307 -5.42 2.41 2.53
CA ALA A 307 -6.02 3.65 2.03
C ALA A 307 -5.61 4.87 2.88
N THR A 308 -5.60 4.70 4.20
CA THR A 308 -5.14 5.73 5.15
C THR A 308 -3.68 6.12 4.91
N GLU A 309 -2.80 5.16 4.70
CA GLU A 309 -1.38 5.45 4.42
C GLU A 309 -1.17 6.07 3.04
N ILE A 310 -1.93 5.66 2.02
CA ILE A 310 -1.93 6.31 0.69
C ILE A 310 -2.37 7.78 0.82
N ALA A 311 -3.44 8.04 1.58
CA ALA A 311 -3.94 9.39 1.79
C ALA A 311 -2.93 10.28 2.54
N LYS A 312 -2.30 9.77 3.62
CA LYS A 312 -1.22 10.46 4.33
C LYS A 312 -0.04 10.76 3.40
N PHE A 313 0.37 9.78 2.61
CA PHE A 313 1.45 9.92 1.64
C PHE A 313 1.16 11.02 0.61
N PHE A 314 -0.04 11.06 0.04
CA PHE A 314 -0.38 12.10 -0.93
C PHE A 314 -0.39 13.50 -0.32
N LYS A 315 -0.80 13.63 0.94
CA LYS A 315 -0.74 14.92 1.67
C LYS A 315 0.70 15.34 1.97
N THR A 316 1.51 14.44 2.49
CA THR A 316 2.80 14.78 3.10
C THR A 316 4.01 14.51 2.21
N GLY A 317 3.91 13.58 1.26
CA GLY A 317 5.05 13.03 0.50
C GLY A 317 5.90 12.03 1.30
N GLN A 318 5.56 11.74 2.56
CA GLN A 318 6.29 10.76 3.38
C GLN A 318 5.86 9.34 3.02
N VAL A 319 6.83 8.51 2.63
CA VAL A 319 6.59 7.09 2.32
C VAL A 319 6.53 6.28 3.61
N PRO A 320 5.49 5.44 3.81
CA PRO A 320 5.37 4.61 5.01
C PRO A 320 6.30 3.39 4.98
N VAL A 321 6.75 2.98 3.80
CA VAL A 321 7.70 1.88 3.58
C VAL A 321 8.91 2.43 2.86
N GLN A 322 10.09 2.24 3.44
CA GLN A 322 11.31 2.76 2.83
C GLN A 322 11.70 1.93 1.60
N PRO A 323 12.25 2.56 0.54
CA PRO A 323 12.67 1.86 -0.67
C PRO A 323 13.55 0.64 -0.42
N GLY A 324 14.50 0.76 0.52
CA GLY A 324 15.41 -0.34 0.87
C GLY A 324 14.69 -1.57 1.39
N GLU A 325 13.62 -1.42 2.15
CA GLU A 325 12.82 -2.55 2.63
C GLU A 325 12.08 -3.24 1.49
N THR A 326 11.44 -2.47 0.60
CA THR A 326 10.77 -3.04 -0.57
C THR A 326 11.75 -3.80 -1.44
N LEU A 327 12.94 -3.25 -1.71
CA LEU A 327 13.98 -3.91 -2.51
C LEU A 327 14.55 -5.15 -1.79
N GLU A 328 14.65 -5.14 -0.45
CA GLU A 328 15.09 -6.31 0.30
C GLU A 328 14.10 -7.48 0.15
N ILE A 329 12.79 -7.23 0.09
CA ILE A 329 11.79 -8.26 -0.19
C ILE A 329 11.99 -8.87 -1.59
N PHE A 330 12.29 -8.06 -2.61
CA PHE A 330 12.63 -8.54 -3.95
C PHE A 330 13.92 -9.38 -3.94
N ALA A 331 14.94 -8.93 -3.21
CA ALA A 331 16.19 -9.68 -3.03
C ALA A 331 15.95 -11.02 -2.33
N LEU A 332 15.08 -11.06 -1.31
CA LEU A 332 14.70 -12.27 -0.60
C LEU A 332 14.06 -13.30 -1.54
N MET A 333 13.13 -12.84 -2.39
CA MET A 333 12.49 -13.73 -3.37
C MET A 333 13.50 -14.26 -4.41
N GLN A 334 14.40 -13.41 -4.88
CA GLN A 334 15.48 -13.84 -5.79
C GLN A 334 16.41 -14.87 -5.12
N ALA A 335 16.79 -14.63 -3.85
CA ALA A 335 17.61 -15.58 -3.08
C ALA A 335 16.87 -16.89 -2.80
N ALA A 336 15.55 -16.86 -2.62
CA ALA A 336 14.73 -18.06 -2.47
C ALA A 336 14.72 -18.92 -3.74
N GLU A 337 14.59 -18.31 -4.92
CA GLU A 337 14.68 -19.01 -6.21
C GLU A 337 16.09 -19.58 -6.43
N GLU A 338 17.14 -18.85 -6.08
CA GLU A 338 18.52 -19.33 -6.13
C GLU A 338 18.74 -20.51 -5.18
N SER A 339 18.23 -20.44 -3.94
CA SER A 339 18.29 -21.53 -2.95
C SER A 339 17.59 -22.78 -3.47
N LYS A 340 16.39 -22.65 -3.99
CA LYS A 340 15.61 -23.72 -4.60
C LYS A 340 16.36 -24.41 -5.73
N ALA A 341 16.95 -23.63 -6.66
CA ALA A 341 17.76 -24.18 -7.75
C ALA A 341 19.03 -24.94 -7.27
N LYS A 342 19.49 -24.63 -6.04
CA LYS A 342 20.63 -25.28 -5.37
C LYS A 342 20.21 -26.35 -4.35
N GLY A 343 18.98 -26.87 -4.46
CA GLY A 343 18.47 -27.93 -3.58
C GLY A 343 18.26 -27.51 -2.12
N GLY A 344 17.97 -26.25 -1.87
CA GLY A 344 17.71 -25.70 -0.54
C GLY A 344 18.96 -25.16 0.19
N ALA A 345 20.07 -24.98 -0.52
CA ALA A 345 21.28 -24.42 0.05
C ALA A 345 21.08 -23.00 0.58
N VAL A 346 21.83 -22.61 1.60
CA VAL A 346 21.83 -21.25 2.15
C VAL A 346 22.36 -20.28 1.10
N VAL A 347 21.60 -19.23 0.80
CA VAL A 347 21.99 -18.16 -0.10
C VAL A 347 22.10 -16.85 0.67
N PRO A 348 23.26 -16.16 0.65
CA PRO A 348 23.41 -14.84 1.22
C PRO A 348 22.52 -13.83 0.48
N LEU A 349 21.90 -12.91 1.22
CA LEU A 349 21.07 -11.87 0.63
C LEU A 349 21.96 -10.80 -0.02
N LYS A 350 21.61 -10.40 -1.26
CA LYS A 350 22.30 -9.33 -1.98
C LYS A 350 21.59 -8.01 -1.71
N ASN A 351 22.36 -6.94 -1.50
CA ASN A 351 21.80 -5.60 -1.44
C ASN A 351 21.52 -5.09 -2.86
N LEU A 352 20.27 -5.10 -3.28
CA LEU A 352 19.88 -4.64 -4.63
C LEU A 352 20.09 -3.14 -4.84
N TRP A 353 20.11 -2.34 -3.77
CA TRP A 353 20.34 -0.89 -3.88
C TRP A 353 21.76 -0.55 -4.34
N GLU A 354 22.73 -1.39 -3.98
CA GLU A 354 24.16 -1.21 -4.33
C GLU A 354 24.54 -1.84 -5.67
N THR A 355 23.66 -2.63 -6.29
CA THR A 355 23.95 -3.19 -7.62
C THR A 355 23.96 -2.10 -8.68
N LYS A 356 25.08 -2.05 -9.44
CA LYS A 356 25.34 -1.07 -10.51
C LYS A 356 24.41 -1.23 -11.70
#